data_5d145ce22fbc4fc03d3d2fb892a9517e
#
_entry.id   5d145ce22fbc4fc03d3d2fb892a9517e
#
_cell.length_a   1.000
_cell.length_b   1.000
_cell.length_c   1.000
_cell.angle_alpha   90.00
_cell.angle_beta   90.00
_cell.angle_gamma   90.00
#
_symmetry.space_group_name_H-M   'P 1'
#
loop_
_entity.id
_entity.type
_entity.pdbx_description
1 polymer ?
#
loop_
_entity_poly.entity_id
_entity_poly.type
_entity_poly.pdbx_seq_one_letter_code
_entity_poly.pdbx_strand_id
1 'polypeptide(L)'
;MTNYNELTNYIKKNIDIDDDDLKIVLSHFKTIKKSKNETLLSNGKNSQVSYFVNKGCLRLFYLDELGKDVTRYIAFENQFATEFVSFITNQPAQESIQVIENSELLYITHEDFRHLMKIIPKWKDFYNTYLEKAYVNNSKRLISFTTLNASERYKQLFQINPNIVKRLPNKIVASYINISQETLSRIKSKFYDKGE
;
A
#
# COMPACT_ATOMS: atom_id res chain seq x y z
N MET A 1 21.57 11.80 6.87
CA MET A 1 21.86 10.38 6.53
C MET A 1 20.55 9.72 6.10
N THR A 2 20.56 9.04 4.99
CA THR A 2 19.40 8.33 4.46
C THR A 2 19.10 7.14 5.36
N ASN A 3 17.89 7.08 5.93
CA ASN A 3 17.54 5.99 6.84
C ASN A 3 16.95 4.81 6.04
N TYR A 4 17.78 3.80 5.77
CA TYR A 4 17.35 2.54 5.14
C TYR A 4 16.99 1.45 6.15
N ASN A 5 17.01 1.74 7.46
CA ASN A 5 16.85 0.72 8.50
C ASN A 5 15.55 -0.06 8.38
N GLU A 6 14.43 0.63 8.13
CA GLU A 6 13.12 -0.02 8.03
C GLU A 6 13.06 -0.95 6.81
N LEU A 7 13.57 -0.52 5.66
CA LEU A 7 13.63 -1.36 4.46
C LEU A 7 14.57 -2.56 4.66
N THR A 8 15.73 -2.34 5.28
CA THR A 8 16.69 -3.39 5.66
C THR A 8 16.02 -4.45 6.52
N ASN A 9 15.37 -4.02 7.60
CA ASN A 9 14.66 -4.92 8.52
C ASN A 9 13.52 -5.67 7.80
N TYR A 10 12.79 -4.96 6.93
CA TYR A 10 11.73 -5.57 6.15
C TYR A 10 12.25 -6.65 5.20
N ILE A 11 13.34 -6.39 4.47
CA ILE A 11 13.95 -7.36 3.55
C ILE A 11 14.45 -8.59 4.33
N LYS A 12 15.28 -8.38 5.37
CA LYS A 12 15.85 -9.47 6.19
C LYS A 12 14.79 -10.31 6.91
N LYS A 13 13.65 -9.73 7.25
CA LYS A 13 12.50 -10.47 7.82
C LYS A 13 11.83 -11.42 6.83
N ASN A 14 11.94 -11.13 5.53
CA ASN A 14 11.22 -11.85 4.48
C ASN A 14 12.08 -12.86 3.74
N ILE A 15 13.40 -12.64 3.70
CA ILE A 15 14.37 -13.53 3.04
C ILE A 15 15.67 -13.58 3.83
N ASP A 16 16.40 -14.67 3.67
CA ASP A 16 17.77 -14.78 4.09
C ASP A 16 18.68 -14.22 2.98
N ILE A 17 19.28 -13.04 3.22
CA ILE A 17 20.14 -12.31 2.29
C ILE A 17 21.41 -11.90 3.02
N ASP A 18 22.57 -12.10 2.40
CA ASP A 18 23.83 -11.64 2.96
C ASP A 18 23.97 -10.10 2.89
N ASP A 19 24.94 -9.58 3.63
CA ASP A 19 25.12 -8.14 3.77
C ASP A 19 25.62 -7.47 2.48
N ASP A 20 26.33 -8.19 1.61
CA ASP A 20 26.86 -7.62 0.36
C ASP A 20 25.76 -7.52 -0.70
N ASP A 21 24.98 -8.56 -0.88
CA ASP A 21 23.77 -8.52 -1.74
C ASP A 21 22.78 -7.46 -1.23
N LEU A 22 22.58 -7.37 0.08
CA LEU A 22 21.71 -6.35 0.67
C LEU A 22 22.21 -4.93 0.40
N LYS A 23 23.51 -4.65 0.51
CA LYS A 23 24.08 -3.34 0.15
C LYS A 23 23.82 -2.99 -1.31
N ILE A 24 23.97 -3.96 -2.22
CA ILE A 24 23.66 -3.78 -3.65
C ILE A 24 22.18 -3.43 -3.80
N VAL A 25 21.29 -4.20 -3.19
CA VAL A 25 19.83 -3.91 -3.24
C VAL A 25 19.52 -2.50 -2.75
N LEU A 26 20.03 -2.12 -1.58
CA LEU A 26 19.77 -0.80 -0.98
C LEU A 26 20.31 0.35 -1.83
N SER A 27 21.42 0.17 -2.55
CA SER A 27 22.01 1.20 -3.42
C SER A 27 21.12 1.60 -4.60
N HIS A 28 20.17 0.75 -5.00
CA HIS A 28 19.17 1.02 -6.04
C HIS A 28 17.93 1.75 -5.53
N PHE A 29 17.79 1.91 -4.20
CA PHE A 29 16.70 2.71 -3.62
C PHE A 29 17.14 4.16 -3.42
N LYS A 30 16.23 5.08 -3.75
CA LYS A 30 16.39 6.52 -3.57
C LYS A 30 15.36 7.04 -2.57
N THR A 31 15.68 8.11 -1.85
CA THR A 31 14.78 8.74 -0.88
C THR A 31 14.06 9.93 -1.47
N ILE A 32 12.82 10.11 -1.05
CA ILE A 32 12.03 11.30 -1.39
C ILE A 32 11.10 11.65 -0.23
N LYS A 33 10.91 12.94 0.04
CA LYS A 33 9.89 13.46 0.95
C LYS A 33 8.73 13.99 0.15
N LYS A 34 7.53 13.70 0.59
CA LYS A 34 6.29 14.09 -0.07
C LYS A 34 5.30 14.67 0.93
N SER A 35 4.65 15.75 0.52
CA SER A 35 3.65 16.42 1.33
C SER A 35 2.29 15.75 1.20
N LYS A 36 1.48 15.87 2.25
CA LYS A 36 0.09 15.43 2.24
C LYS A 36 -0.66 15.99 1.03
N ASN A 37 -1.51 15.14 0.43
CA ASN A 37 -2.33 15.39 -0.75
C ASN A 37 -1.55 15.42 -2.10
N GLU A 38 -0.23 15.29 -2.12
CA GLU A 38 0.48 15.13 -3.40
C GLU A 38 0.06 13.84 -4.11
N THR A 39 -0.04 13.92 -5.45
CA THR A 39 -0.29 12.76 -6.31
C THR A 39 1.04 12.27 -6.86
N LEU A 40 1.38 11.02 -6.58
CA LEU A 40 2.61 10.36 -7.05
C LEU A 40 2.44 9.70 -8.42
N LEU A 41 1.23 9.22 -8.71
CA LEU A 41 0.81 8.64 -9.97
C LEU A 41 -0.64 9.01 -10.23
N SER A 42 -0.93 9.48 -11.44
CA SER A 42 -2.31 9.71 -11.89
C SER A 42 -2.77 8.57 -12.79
N ASN A 43 -4.06 8.23 -12.71
CA ASN A 43 -4.72 7.34 -13.66
C ASN A 43 -4.36 7.73 -15.12
N GLY A 44 -4.14 6.75 -15.98
CA GLY A 44 -3.74 6.94 -17.37
C GLY A 44 -2.24 7.19 -17.60
N LYS A 45 -1.43 7.35 -16.55
CA LYS A 45 0.04 7.43 -16.65
C LYS A 45 0.68 6.09 -16.37
N ASN A 46 1.88 5.83 -16.92
CA ASN A 46 2.60 4.59 -16.64
C ASN A 46 3.27 4.63 -15.28
N SER A 47 3.09 3.57 -14.48
CA SER A 47 3.77 3.40 -13.20
C SER A 47 5.20 2.91 -13.45
N GLN A 48 6.18 3.78 -13.18
CA GLN A 48 7.60 3.48 -13.35
C GLN A 48 8.33 3.26 -12.03
N VAL A 49 7.60 3.32 -10.91
CA VAL A 49 8.19 3.39 -9.57
C VAL A 49 7.39 2.54 -8.58
N SER A 50 8.12 1.85 -7.70
CA SER A 50 7.57 1.25 -6.49
C SER A 50 8.08 2.00 -5.27
N TYR A 51 7.18 2.41 -4.38
CA TYR A 51 7.50 3.15 -3.15
C TYR A 51 7.46 2.23 -1.95
N PHE A 52 8.43 2.36 -1.06
CA PHE A 52 8.41 1.81 0.29
C PHE A 52 8.18 2.95 1.29
N VAL A 53 7.23 2.81 2.18
CA VAL A 53 6.87 3.84 3.15
C VAL A 53 7.75 3.69 4.39
N ASN A 54 8.71 4.60 4.56
CA ASN A 54 9.51 4.71 5.78
C ASN A 54 8.72 5.40 6.90
N LYS A 55 7.96 6.44 6.53
CA LYS A 55 7.09 7.20 7.43
C LYS A 55 5.92 7.77 6.64
N GLY A 56 4.74 7.77 7.24
CA GLY A 56 3.54 8.37 6.64
C GLY A 56 2.57 7.34 6.06
N CYS A 57 1.80 7.75 5.05
CA CYS A 57 0.75 6.91 4.48
C CYS A 57 0.49 7.26 3.02
N LEU A 58 0.39 6.22 2.19
CA LEU A 58 -0.04 6.30 0.79
C LEU A 58 -1.36 5.56 0.60
N ARG A 59 -2.15 5.98 -0.39
CA ARG A 59 -3.29 5.19 -0.87
C ARG A 59 -3.24 4.99 -2.38
N LEU A 60 -3.78 3.87 -2.85
CA LEU A 60 -4.15 3.62 -4.22
C LEU A 60 -5.67 3.72 -4.34
N PHE A 61 -6.13 4.48 -5.32
CA PHE A 61 -7.56 4.70 -5.52
C PHE A 61 -7.87 4.91 -7.00
N TYR A 62 -9.12 4.66 -7.37
CA TYR A 62 -9.68 4.97 -8.68
C TYR A 62 -11.02 5.69 -8.53
N LEU A 63 -11.49 6.30 -9.60
CA LEU A 63 -12.85 6.80 -9.70
C LEU A 63 -13.70 5.77 -10.43
N ASP A 64 -14.83 5.38 -9.86
CA ASP A 64 -15.78 4.53 -10.53
C ASP A 64 -16.53 5.28 -11.66
N GLU A 65 -17.41 4.60 -12.38
CA GLU A 65 -18.18 5.17 -13.49
C GLU A 65 -19.05 6.37 -13.08
N LEU A 66 -19.40 6.48 -11.81
CA LEU A 66 -20.16 7.59 -11.23
C LEU A 66 -19.26 8.70 -10.68
N GLY A 67 -17.94 8.61 -10.86
CA GLY A 67 -16.96 9.56 -10.33
C GLY A 67 -16.73 9.44 -8.83
N LYS A 68 -17.19 8.37 -8.18
CA LYS A 68 -16.95 8.11 -6.76
C LYS A 68 -15.52 7.63 -6.54
N ASP A 69 -14.85 8.22 -5.55
CA ASP A 69 -13.52 7.81 -5.11
C ASP A 69 -13.58 6.46 -4.38
N VAL A 70 -12.86 5.47 -4.90
CA VAL A 70 -12.79 4.11 -4.34
C VAL A 70 -11.35 3.79 -3.97
N THR A 71 -11.05 3.73 -2.68
CA THR A 71 -9.73 3.36 -2.16
C THR A 71 -9.56 1.84 -2.19
N ARG A 72 -8.61 1.36 -3.00
CA ARG A 72 -8.32 -0.07 -3.10
C ARG A 72 -7.26 -0.53 -2.11
N TYR A 73 -6.23 0.26 -1.89
CA TYR A 73 -5.10 -0.10 -1.03
C TYR A 73 -4.63 1.08 -0.21
N ILE A 74 -4.15 0.80 0.99
CA ILE A 74 -3.53 1.77 1.91
C ILE A 74 -2.22 1.16 2.37
N ALA A 75 -1.14 1.92 2.21
CA ALA A 75 0.20 1.55 2.66
C ALA A 75 0.64 2.49 3.78
N PHE A 76 0.89 1.93 4.95
CA PHE A 76 1.56 2.56 6.08
C PHE A 76 3.05 2.22 6.09
N GLU A 77 3.72 2.58 7.16
CA GLU A 77 5.12 2.26 7.39
C GLU A 77 5.39 0.76 7.19
N ASN A 78 6.54 0.44 6.62
CA ASN A 78 6.98 -0.93 6.30
C ASN A 78 6.12 -1.64 5.24
N GLN A 79 5.50 -0.89 4.34
CA GLN A 79 4.72 -1.45 3.23
C GLN A 79 5.14 -0.83 1.90
N PHE A 80 5.04 -1.62 0.84
CA PHE A 80 5.22 -1.15 -0.52
C PHE A 80 3.90 -0.64 -1.12
N ALA A 81 4.01 0.39 -1.96
CA ALA A 81 2.91 0.94 -2.76
C ALA A 81 3.36 1.15 -4.20
N THR A 82 2.68 0.51 -5.12
CA THR A 82 2.80 0.72 -6.57
C THR A 82 1.48 0.36 -7.25
N GLU A 83 1.17 0.98 -8.36
CA GLU A 83 0.13 0.45 -9.23
C GLU A 83 0.73 -0.73 -10.01
N PHE A 84 0.46 -1.93 -9.48
CA PHE A 84 1.21 -3.13 -9.81
C PHE A 84 1.01 -3.58 -11.26
N VAL A 85 -0.20 -3.45 -11.80
CA VAL A 85 -0.49 -3.86 -13.18
C VAL A 85 0.34 -3.03 -14.15
N SER A 86 0.28 -1.70 -14.03
CA SER A 86 1.07 -0.80 -14.86
C SER A 86 2.58 -1.00 -14.67
N PHE A 87 3.02 -1.16 -13.41
CA PHE A 87 4.43 -1.36 -13.08
C PHE A 87 5.02 -2.62 -13.78
N ILE A 88 4.24 -3.70 -13.89
CA ILE A 88 4.71 -4.95 -14.51
C ILE A 88 4.49 -4.97 -16.03
N THR A 89 3.34 -4.47 -16.49
CA THR A 89 2.94 -4.58 -17.91
C THR A 89 3.33 -3.38 -18.77
N ASN A 90 3.75 -2.29 -18.12
CA ASN A 90 4.02 -0.99 -18.75
C ASN A 90 2.80 -0.38 -19.49
N GLN A 91 1.58 -0.84 -19.15
CA GLN A 91 0.33 -0.26 -19.64
C GLN A 91 -0.07 0.95 -18.76
N PRO A 92 -0.91 1.87 -19.27
CA PRO A 92 -1.43 2.98 -18.47
C PRO A 92 -2.11 2.48 -17.18
N ALA A 93 -1.80 3.13 -16.06
CA ALA A 93 -2.35 2.81 -14.75
C ALA A 93 -3.86 3.07 -14.70
N GLN A 94 -4.60 2.18 -14.06
CA GLN A 94 -6.04 2.34 -13.82
C GLN A 94 -6.31 3.03 -12.46
N GLU A 95 -5.29 3.17 -11.62
CA GLU A 95 -5.38 3.77 -10.30
C GLU A 95 -4.41 4.94 -10.16
N SER A 96 -4.73 5.82 -9.24
CA SER A 96 -3.85 6.90 -8.79
C SER A 96 -3.20 6.54 -7.47
N ILE A 97 -1.99 7.06 -7.20
CA ILE A 97 -1.30 6.97 -5.91
C ILE A 97 -1.27 8.37 -5.29
N GLN A 98 -1.79 8.49 -4.08
CA GLN A 98 -1.85 9.75 -3.33
C GLN A 98 -1.20 9.62 -1.95
N VAL A 99 -0.52 10.69 -1.55
CA VAL A 99 0.06 10.87 -0.22
C VAL A 99 -1.04 11.33 0.76
N ILE A 100 -1.29 10.57 1.83
CA ILE A 100 -2.34 10.88 2.81
C ILE A 100 -1.80 11.62 4.03
N GLU A 101 -0.55 11.38 4.38
CA GLU A 101 0.18 12.05 5.45
C GLU A 101 1.53 12.50 4.89
N ASN A 102 2.15 13.56 5.45
CA ASN A 102 3.53 13.90 5.10
C ASN A 102 4.42 12.67 5.22
N SER A 103 5.06 12.28 4.13
CA SER A 103 5.70 10.98 4.00
C SER A 103 7.18 11.09 3.67
N GLU A 104 7.97 10.19 4.26
CA GLU A 104 9.34 9.88 3.88
C GLU A 104 9.32 8.51 3.20
N LEU A 105 9.68 8.48 1.92
CA LEU A 105 9.57 7.30 1.09
C LEU A 105 10.94 6.89 0.57
N LEU A 106 11.14 5.60 0.44
CA LEU A 106 12.15 5.05 -0.45
C LEU A 106 11.46 4.61 -1.74
N TYR A 107 12.14 4.74 -2.87
CA TYR A 107 11.59 4.26 -4.12
C TYR A 107 12.64 3.55 -4.97
N ILE A 108 12.18 2.59 -5.75
CA ILE A 108 12.96 1.89 -6.76
C ILE A 108 12.26 2.04 -8.11
N THR A 109 13.04 2.30 -9.16
CA THR A 109 12.50 2.34 -10.52
C THR A 109 12.20 0.94 -11.05
N HIS A 110 11.31 0.82 -12.03
CA HIS A 110 11.06 -0.45 -12.71
C HIS A 110 12.35 -1.02 -13.32
N GLU A 111 13.21 -0.17 -13.89
CA GLU A 111 14.48 -0.58 -14.48
C GLU A 111 15.42 -1.17 -13.42
N ASP A 112 15.66 -0.45 -12.31
CA ASP A 112 16.49 -0.92 -11.19
C ASP A 112 15.92 -2.21 -10.58
N PHE A 113 14.59 -2.28 -10.39
CA PHE A 113 13.94 -3.48 -9.90
C PHE A 113 14.19 -4.69 -10.80
N ARG A 114 14.05 -4.52 -12.13
CA ARG A 114 14.31 -5.59 -13.12
C ARG A 114 15.79 -5.92 -13.19
N HIS A 115 16.69 -4.97 -13.02
CA HIS A 115 18.12 -5.19 -12.94
C HIS A 115 18.46 -6.08 -11.74
N LEU A 116 17.98 -5.73 -10.55
CA LEU A 116 18.18 -6.55 -9.34
C LEU A 116 17.66 -7.98 -9.49
N MET A 117 16.54 -8.17 -10.20
CA MET A 117 16.01 -9.51 -10.51
C MET A 117 16.97 -10.38 -11.33
N LYS A 118 17.91 -9.76 -12.07
CA LYS A 118 18.90 -10.48 -12.87
C LYS A 118 20.17 -10.80 -12.09
N ILE A 119 20.62 -9.86 -11.25
CA ILE A 119 21.94 -9.95 -10.61
C ILE A 119 21.91 -10.52 -9.19
N ILE A 120 20.77 -10.42 -8.48
CA ILE A 120 20.61 -10.87 -7.09
C ILE A 120 19.56 -11.99 -7.02
N PRO A 121 19.95 -13.28 -6.96
CA PRO A 121 18.99 -14.40 -6.89
C PRO A 121 18.00 -14.25 -5.73
N LYS A 122 18.47 -13.84 -4.56
CA LYS A 122 17.65 -13.61 -3.35
C LYS A 122 16.59 -12.51 -3.54
N TRP A 123 16.79 -11.58 -4.47
CA TRP A 123 15.78 -10.59 -4.81
C TRP A 123 14.55 -11.21 -5.49
N LYS A 124 14.73 -12.30 -6.24
CA LYS A 124 13.61 -13.08 -6.78
C LYS A 124 12.83 -13.77 -5.67
N ASP A 125 13.51 -14.31 -4.67
CA ASP A 125 12.88 -14.94 -3.51
C ASP A 125 12.05 -13.91 -2.73
N PHE A 126 12.62 -12.71 -2.52
CA PHE A 126 11.90 -11.58 -1.92
C PHE A 126 10.63 -11.22 -2.71
N TYR A 127 10.74 -11.09 -4.04
CA TYR A 127 9.62 -10.77 -4.90
C TYR A 127 8.53 -11.84 -4.85
N ASN A 128 8.89 -13.11 -4.91
CA ASN A 128 7.95 -14.23 -4.81
C ASN A 128 7.22 -14.21 -3.45
N THR A 129 7.96 -14.07 -2.36
CA THR A 129 7.37 -13.97 -1.00
C THR A 129 6.43 -12.76 -0.88
N TYR A 130 6.80 -11.63 -1.48
CA TYR A 130 5.93 -10.45 -1.53
C TYR A 130 4.65 -10.72 -2.31
N LEU A 131 4.74 -11.36 -3.49
CA LEU A 131 3.57 -11.69 -4.32
C LEU A 131 2.62 -12.67 -3.63
N GLU A 132 3.13 -13.71 -2.98
CA GLU A 132 2.32 -14.65 -2.23
C GLU A 132 1.51 -13.93 -1.13
N LYS A 133 2.16 -13.08 -0.35
CA LYS A 133 1.48 -12.27 0.69
C LYS A 133 0.45 -11.31 0.10
N ALA A 134 0.80 -10.64 -0.99
CA ALA A 134 -0.11 -9.72 -1.68
C ALA A 134 -1.34 -10.45 -2.23
N TYR A 135 -1.15 -11.62 -2.84
CA TYR A 135 -2.24 -12.45 -3.35
C TYR A 135 -3.18 -12.94 -2.23
N VAL A 136 -2.62 -13.46 -1.14
CA VAL A 136 -3.41 -13.90 0.03
C VAL A 136 -4.23 -12.74 0.61
N ASN A 137 -3.61 -11.55 0.76
CA ASN A 137 -4.30 -10.38 1.29
C ASN A 137 -5.42 -9.88 0.36
N ASN A 138 -5.16 -9.85 -0.96
CA ASN A 138 -6.17 -9.49 -1.95
C ASN A 138 -7.33 -10.49 -1.98
N SER A 139 -7.06 -11.79 -1.90
CA SER A 139 -8.08 -12.85 -1.85
C SER A 139 -8.96 -12.72 -0.61
N LYS A 140 -8.36 -12.52 0.58
CA LYS A 140 -9.11 -12.28 1.83
C LYS A 140 -9.99 -11.04 1.73
N ARG A 141 -9.49 -9.98 1.11
CA ARG A 141 -10.24 -8.75 0.91
C ARG A 141 -11.43 -8.96 -0.03
N LEU A 142 -11.24 -9.66 -1.16
CA LEU A 142 -12.31 -9.98 -2.09
C LEU A 142 -13.41 -10.81 -1.40
N ILE A 143 -13.04 -11.84 -0.65
CA ILE A 143 -13.98 -12.65 0.14
C ILE A 143 -14.76 -11.75 1.12
N SER A 144 -14.08 -10.84 1.83
CA SER A 144 -14.75 -9.95 2.78
C SER A 144 -15.81 -9.06 2.12
N PHE A 145 -15.57 -8.60 0.90
CA PHE A 145 -16.54 -7.79 0.15
C PHE A 145 -17.77 -8.58 -0.33
N THR A 146 -17.60 -9.87 -0.56
CA THR A 146 -18.69 -10.74 -1.06
C THR A 146 -19.48 -11.42 0.05
N THR A 147 -18.89 -11.60 1.25
CA THR A 147 -19.49 -12.38 2.34
C THR A 147 -19.92 -11.55 3.55
N LEU A 148 -19.27 -10.39 3.78
CA LEU A 148 -19.51 -9.60 4.99
C LEU A 148 -20.37 -8.36 4.69
N ASN A 149 -21.27 -8.01 5.61
CA ASN A 149 -21.99 -6.75 5.59
C ASN A 149 -21.10 -5.56 6.03
N ALA A 150 -21.59 -4.33 5.92
CA ALA A 150 -20.84 -3.11 6.20
C ALA A 150 -20.29 -3.06 7.64
N SER A 151 -21.09 -3.48 8.63
CA SER A 151 -20.66 -3.46 10.04
C SER A 151 -19.59 -4.50 10.33
N GLU A 152 -19.73 -5.68 9.73
CA GLU A 152 -18.73 -6.75 9.84
C GLU A 152 -17.40 -6.37 9.18
N ARG A 153 -17.43 -5.74 7.98
CA ARG A 153 -16.23 -5.20 7.34
C ARG A 153 -15.53 -4.14 8.20
N TYR A 154 -16.29 -3.27 8.85
CA TYR A 154 -15.73 -2.28 9.76
C TYR A 154 -15.07 -2.94 10.99
N LYS A 155 -15.74 -3.91 11.62
CA LYS A 155 -15.21 -4.68 12.76
C LYS A 155 -13.93 -5.43 12.38
N GLN A 156 -13.93 -6.11 11.25
CA GLN A 156 -12.75 -6.80 10.70
C GLN A 156 -11.59 -5.82 10.45
N LEU A 157 -11.88 -4.68 9.83
CA LEU A 157 -10.87 -3.64 9.58
C LEU A 157 -10.26 -3.14 10.89
N PHE A 158 -11.07 -2.86 11.89
CA PHE A 158 -10.62 -2.38 13.20
C PHE A 158 -9.73 -3.41 13.92
N GLN A 159 -10.04 -4.70 13.78
CA GLN A 159 -9.25 -5.79 14.36
C GLN A 159 -7.91 -6.01 13.65
N ILE A 160 -7.92 -6.01 12.31
CA ILE A 160 -6.73 -6.34 11.51
C ILE A 160 -5.79 -5.14 11.37
N ASN A 161 -6.33 -3.96 11.14
CA ASN A 161 -5.54 -2.74 10.93
C ASN A 161 -6.20 -1.51 11.58
N PRO A 162 -6.13 -1.38 12.91
CA PRO A 162 -6.74 -0.25 13.64
C PRO A 162 -6.18 1.11 13.20
N ASN A 163 -4.97 1.17 12.64
CA ASN A 163 -4.37 2.41 12.17
C ASN A 163 -5.18 3.07 11.05
N ILE A 164 -5.82 2.28 10.20
CA ILE A 164 -6.71 2.82 9.14
C ILE A 164 -7.83 3.65 9.79
N VAL A 165 -8.46 3.13 10.83
CA VAL A 165 -9.59 3.80 11.50
C VAL A 165 -9.13 4.98 12.37
N LYS A 166 -7.94 4.89 13.00
CA LYS A 166 -7.41 5.89 13.92
C LYS A 166 -6.72 7.06 13.24
N ARG A 167 -5.99 6.80 12.13
CA ARG A 167 -5.14 7.81 11.46
C ARG A 167 -5.83 8.48 10.27
N LEU A 168 -6.77 7.79 9.60
CA LEU A 168 -7.28 8.27 8.32
C LEU A 168 -8.63 9.01 8.45
N PRO A 169 -8.87 10.00 7.59
CA PRO A 169 -10.17 10.67 7.49
C PRO A 169 -11.31 9.67 7.21
N ASN A 170 -12.48 9.90 7.79
CA ASN A 170 -13.66 9.05 7.60
C ASN A 170 -14.00 8.84 6.11
N LYS A 171 -13.77 9.84 5.25
CA LYS A 171 -13.97 9.71 3.80
C LYS A 171 -13.13 8.56 3.23
N ILE A 172 -11.84 8.47 3.60
CA ILE A 172 -10.94 7.41 3.11
C ILE A 172 -11.31 6.06 3.72
N VAL A 173 -11.64 6.01 5.02
CA VAL A 173 -12.08 4.77 5.69
C VAL A 173 -13.33 4.23 5.03
N ALA A 174 -14.35 5.07 4.80
CA ALA A 174 -15.60 4.68 4.14
C ALA A 174 -15.36 4.18 2.72
N SER A 175 -14.56 4.92 1.94
CA SER A 175 -14.12 4.53 0.59
C SER A 175 -13.40 3.18 0.60
N TYR A 176 -12.50 2.95 1.57
CA TYR A 176 -11.73 1.70 1.68
C TYR A 176 -12.59 0.47 1.98
N ILE A 177 -13.66 0.58 2.76
CA ILE A 177 -14.60 -0.53 3.02
C ILE A 177 -15.86 -0.48 2.14
N ASN A 178 -15.85 0.37 1.13
CA ASN A 178 -16.92 0.53 0.13
C ASN A 178 -18.31 0.79 0.73
N ILE A 179 -18.41 1.85 1.55
CA ILE A 179 -19.67 2.37 2.10
C ILE A 179 -19.70 3.90 2.00
N SER A 180 -20.87 4.51 2.29
CA SER A 180 -20.96 5.97 2.43
C SER A 180 -20.41 6.46 3.78
N GLN A 181 -20.04 7.74 3.85
CA GLN A 181 -19.58 8.35 5.10
C GLN A 181 -20.68 8.35 6.19
N GLU A 182 -21.94 8.54 5.79
CA GLU A 182 -23.10 8.51 6.68
C GLU A 182 -23.29 7.09 7.27
N THR A 183 -23.11 6.05 6.45
CA THR A 183 -23.13 4.65 6.90
C THR A 183 -22.00 4.37 7.88
N LEU A 184 -20.78 4.85 7.57
CA LEU A 184 -19.62 4.72 8.48
C LEU A 184 -19.89 5.40 9.82
N SER A 185 -20.44 6.63 9.81
CA SER A 185 -20.77 7.37 11.03
C SER A 185 -21.74 6.60 11.93
N ARG A 186 -22.81 6.04 11.34
CA ARG A 186 -23.79 5.20 12.06
C ARG A 186 -23.18 3.94 12.64
N ILE A 187 -22.28 3.28 11.88
CA ILE A 187 -21.58 2.09 12.37
C ILE A 187 -20.66 2.43 13.53
N LYS A 188 -19.90 3.52 13.43
CA LYS A 188 -19.00 3.97 14.49
C LYS A 188 -19.76 4.27 15.80
N SER A 189 -20.87 5.01 15.73
CA SER A 189 -21.69 5.29 16.90
C SER A 189 -22.11 4.00 17.60
N LYS A 190 -22.72 3.06 16.86
CA LYS A 190 -23.15 1.77 17.41
C LYS A 190 -22.02 0.89 17.95
N PHE A 191 -20.83 1.00 17.35
CA PHE A 191 -19.65 0.23 17.77
C PHE A 191 -19.10 0.72 19.11
N TYR A 192 -19.01 2.06 19.30
CA TYR A 192 -18.54 2.65 20.55
C TYR A 192 -19.59 2.62 21.66
N ASP A 193 -20.89 2.73 21.34
CA ASP A 193 -21.96 2.64 22.33
C ASP A 193 -22.08 1.23 22.96
N LYS A 194 -21.62 0.19 22.25
CA LYS A 194 -21.61 -1.20 22.75
C LYS A 194 -20.35 -1.59 23.52
N GLY A 195 -19.35 -0.69 23.63
CA GLY A 195 -18.09 -0.97 24.33
C GLY A 195 -17.21 -2.02 23.64
N GLU A 196 -17.42 -2.29 22.33
CA GLU A 196 -16.62 -3.22 21.52
C GLU A 196 -15.33 -2.61 20.96
#